data_566e3afe1d3f9890ceb5ee9883322241
#
_entry.id   566e3afe1d3f9890ceb5ee9883322241
#
_cell.length_a   1.000
_cell.length_b   1.000
_cell.length_c   1.000
_cell.angle_alpha   90.00
_cell.angle_beta   90.00
_cell.angle_gamma   90.00
#
_symmetry.space_group_name_H-M   'P 1'
#
loop_
_entity.id
_entity.type
_entity.pdbx_description
1 polymer ?
#
loop_
_entity_poly.entity_id
_entity_poly.type
_entity_poly.pdbx_seq_one_letter_code
_entity_poly.pdbx_strand_id
1 'polypeptide(L)'
;MNVKRWALWLGVIAAVAIAAVYFWRQHDGNGALEHIASGNGRIEAVEVDIAARQPGRIQSIEVREGDLVRSGQVLVRMDTESLQAQLRQAEARVRQAEDAVATARSQVAQRESEKAAAQSLVVQRQTELAAAQRRMQRFAVLRRQAFISQQQLDDLTEAVDRAAAALTAAQAQVAASDAAIAAARYQIRGSESAVAAARAEADRIRTDIEDSLLKAPCDGRVQLIVARPGEVVGAGGRVLNLVDLKDVYMTFFLPTRAVGRVAMGSEARLVLDAMPQYVIPARISFVDDVAQFTPKTVETQVEREKLMFRVRAQISPELLEQHLAQVKTGLPGVAYVKLDAKTPWTPQLQPRLPE
;
A
#
# COMPACT_ATOMS: atom_id res chain seq x y z
N MET A 1 79.83 50.29 -28.12
CA MET A 1 78.39 50.42 -27.78
C MET A 1 77.87 49.00 -27.47
N ASN A 2 77.31 48.84 -26.26
CA ASN A 2 77.22 47.57 -25.49
C ASN A 2 76.10 46.59 -25.91
N VAL A 3 76.31 45.79 -26.92
CA VAL A 3 75.37 44.68 -27.33
C VAL A 3 75.21 43.61 -26.19
N LYS A 4 76.23 43.39 -25.37
CA LYS A 4 76.21 42.46 -24.23
C LYS A 4 75.23 42.86 -23.10
N ARG A 5 75.00 44.15 -22.90
CA ARG A 5 74.05 44.64 -21.88
C ARG A 5 72.57 44.48 -22.30
N TRP A 6 72.28 44.64 -23.58
CA TRP A 6 70.94 44.41 -24.13
C TRP A 6 70.55 42.95 -24.09
N ALA A 7 71.46 42.03 -24.35
CA ALA A 7 71.23 40.60 -24.27
C ALA A 7 70.91 40.14 -22.83
N LEU A 8 71.57 40.77 -21.80
CA LEU A 8 71.28 40.45 -20.41
C LEU A 8 69.85 40.94 -19.98
N TRP A 9 69.49 42.17 -20.46
CA TRP A 9 68.11 42.64 -20.15
C TRP A 9 67.01 41.86 -20.84
N LEU A 10 67.19 41.36 -22.05
CA LEU A 10 66.25 40.46 -22.74
C LEU A 10 66.14 39.13 -22.01
N GLY A 11 67.26 38.59 -21.51
CA GLY A 11 67.23 37.36 -20.71
C GLY A 11 66.45 37.48 -19.40
N VAL A 12 66.59 38.65 -18.69
CA VAL A 12 65.84 38.93 -17.46
C VAL A 12 64.36 39.13 -17.73
N ILE A 13 63.97 39.80 -18.80
CA ILE A 13 62.58 40.01 -19.20
C ILE A 13 61.93 38.67 -19.56
N ALA A 14 62.65 37.79 -20.32
CA ALA A 14 62.15 36.45 -20.64
C ALA A 14 61.99 35.56 -19.40
N ALA A 15 62.92 35.62 -18.43
CA ALA A 15 62.82 34.88 -17.18
C ALA A 15 61.66 35.38 -16.30
N VAL A 16 61.43 36.71 -16.22
CA VAL A 16 60.28 37.29 -15.52
C VAL A 16 58.96 36.95 -16.18
N ALA A 17 58.90 36.95 -17.53
CA ALA A 17 57.71 36.53 -18.27
C ALA A 17 57.37 35.03 -18.05
N ILE A 18 58.41 34.17 -18.08
CA ILE A 18 58.22 32.71 -17.78
C ILE A 18 57.81 32.52 -16.34
N ALA A 19 58.39 33.22 -15.36
CA ALA A 19 57.99 33.17 -13.96
C ALA A 19 56.56 33.69 -13.76
N ALA A 20 56.17 34.79 -14.42
CA ALA A 20 54.82 35.34 -14.41
C ALA A 20 53.79 34.37 -14.99
N VAL A 21 54.08 33.74 -16.12
CA VAL A 21 53.22 32.72 -16.75
C VAL A 21 53.15 31.46 -15.87
N TYR A 22 54.25 31.03 -15.26
CA TYR A 22 54.29 29.94 -14.32
C TYR A 22 53.45 30.25 -13.05
N PHE A 23 53.61 31.42 -12.49
CA PHE A 23 52.82 31.86 -11.32
C PHE A 23 51.35 32.06 -11.64
N TRP A 24 51.02 32.56 -12.83
CA TRP A 24 49.63 32.73 -13.29
C TRP A 24 48.97 31.38 -13.53
N ARG A 25 49.65 30.43 -14.17
CA ARG A 25 49.15 29.03 -14.31
C ARG A 25 48.95 28.33 -12.95
N GLN A 26 49.78 28.60 -11.96
CA GLN A 26 49.68 28.04 -10.62
C GLN A 26 48.54 28.67 -9.82
N HIS A 27 48.23 29.93 -10.07
CA HIS A 27 47.12 30.68 -9.42
C HIS A 27 45.76 30.36 -10.06
N ASP A 28 45.65 30.28 -11.34
CA ASP A 28 44.39 29.94 -12.06
C ASP A 28 43.93 28.50 -11.78
N GLY A 29 44.85 27.59 -11.46
CA GLY A 29 44.48 26.20 -11.07
C GLY A 29 43.83 26.07 -9.68
N ASN A 30 44.12 27.00 -8.77
CA ASN A 30 43.61 26.93 -7.38
C ASN A 30 42.26 27.67 -7.17
N GLY A 31 41.94 28.67 -8.00
CA GLY A 31 40.69 29.43 -7.84
C GLY A 31 39.42 28.65 -8.14
N ALA A 32 39.49 27.70 -9.05
CA ALA A 32 38.32 26.86 -9.40
C ALA A 32 38.01 25.80 -8.32
N LEU A 33 38.99 25.38 -7.54
CA LEU A 33 38.82 24.37 -6.47
C LEU A 33 38.25 24.99 -5.18
N GLU A 34 38.32 26.31 -4.99
CA GLU A 34 37.79 27.00 -3.81
C GLU A 34 36.24 27.03 -3.75
N HIS A 35 35.59 26.75 -4.90
CA HIS A 35 34.15 26.71 -5.04
C HIS A 35 33.59 25.28 -5.28
N ILE A 36 34.43 24.27 -5.25
CA ILE A 36 34.05 22.84 -5.38
C ILE A 36 34.57 22.12 -4.13
N ALA A 37 33.66 21.59 -3.34
CA ALA A 37 34.01 20.71 -2.24
C ALA A 37 34.08 19.27 -2.73
N SER A 38 35.02 18.51 -2.17
CA SER A 38 35.09 17.05 -2.43
C SER A 38 35.08 16.27 -1.13
N GLY A 39 34.49 15.09 -1.18
CA GLY A 39 34.44 14.16 -0.06
C GLY A 39 34.48 12.72 -0.54
N ASN A 40 35.21 11.90 0.21
CA ASN A 40 35.24 10.45 -0.04
C ASN A 40 33.93 9.82 0.41
N GLY A 41 33.43 8.90 -0.36
CA GLY A 41 32.16 8.24 -0.10
C GLY A 41 32.06 6.84 -0.69
N ARG A 42 30.85 6.29 -0.60
CA ARG A 42 30.53 4.97 -1.14
C ARG A 42 29.16 5.03 -1.82
N ILE A 43 29.04 4.33 -2.92
CA ILE A 43 27.74 4.11 -3.58
C ILE A 43 26.92 3.16 -2.71
N GLU A 44 25.72 3.61 -2.37
CA GLU A 44 24.71 2.86 -1.63
C GLU A 44 23.41 2.85 -2.44
N ALA A 45 22.55 1.91 -2.14
CA ALA A 45 21.19 1.85 -2.66
C ALA A 45 20.24 1.48 -1.53
N VAL A 46 18.97 1.72 -1.73
CA VAL A 46 17.95 1.31 -0.76
C VAL A 46 17.83 -0.20 -0.79
N GLU A 47 18.00 -0.81 0.37
CA GLU A 47 17.80 -2.24 0.57
C GLU A 47 16.39 -2.50 1.08
N VAL A 48 15.73 -3.50 0.50
CA VAL A 48 14.38 -3.91 0.87
C VAL A 48 14.41 -5.37 1.29
N ASP A 49 14.12 -5.62 2.55
CA ASP A 49 14.02 -6.97 3.08
C ASP A 49 12.67 -7.60 2.70
N ILE A 50 12.71 -8.76 2.07
CA ILE A 50 11.54 -9.57 1.78
C ILE A 50 11.39 -10.57 2.93
N ALA A 51 10.33 -10.38 3.70
CA ALA A 51 10.05 -11.14 4.91
C ALA A 51 8.72 -11.88 4.80
N ALA A 52 8.62 -13.03 5.46
CA ALA A 52 7.38 -13.78 5.57
C ALA A 52 6.40 -13.03 6.48
N ARG A 53 5.18 -12.77 5.98
CA ARG A 53 4.15 -12.11 6.79
C ARG A 53 3.58 -13.04 7.86
N GLN A 54 3.47 -14.32 7.53
CA GLN A 54 3.02 -15.37 8.43
C GLN A 54 4.09 -16.45 8.60
N PRO A 55 4.11 -17.16 9.73
CA PRO A 55 5.04 -18.26 9.92
C PRO A 55 4.68 -19.41 8.99
N GLY A 56 5.70 -20.03 8.39
CA GLY A 56 5.49 -21.15 7.49
C GLY A 56 6.79 -21.75 6.99
N ARG A 57 6.68 -22.84 6.25
CA ARG A 57 7.80 -23.48 5.57
C ARG A 57 7.97 -22.88 4.18
N ILE A 58 9.21 -22.65 3.76
CA ILE A 58 9.53 -22.27 2.40
C ILE A 58 9.40 -23.49 1.49
N GLN A 59 8.50 -23.40 0.49
CA GLN A 59 8.33 -24.44 -0.52
C GLN A 59 9.41 -24.33 -1.60
N SER A 60 9.56 -23.15 -2.19
CA SER A 60 10.56 -22.88 -3.22
C SER A 60 10.99 -21.42 -3.25
N ILE A 61 12.21 -21.18 -3.74
CA ILE A 61 12.74 -19.85 -4.06
C ILE A 61 12.99 -19.83 -5.56
N GLU A 62 12.33 -18.89 -6.25
CA GLU A 62 12.25 -18.84 -7.72
C GLU A 62 13.39 -18.00 -8.35
N VAL A 63 14.25 -17.41 -7.51
CA VAL A 63 15.32 -16.51 -7.91
C VAL A 63 16.65 -16.90 -7.28
N ARG A 64 17.74 -16.37 -7.83
CA ARG A 64 19.11 -16.53 -7.33
C ARG A 64 19.73 -15.20 -6.95
N GLU A 65 20.76 -15.22 -6.15
CA GLU A 65 21.56 -14.03 -5.86
C GLU A 65 22.16 -13.47 -7.15
N GLY A 66 22.00 -12.15 -7.33
CA GLY A 66 22.41 -11.45 -8.54
C GLY A 66 21.31 -11.29 -9.60
N ASP A 67 20.20 -12.02 -9.51
CA ASP A 67 19.11 -11.92 -10.48
C ASP A 67 18.42 -10.55 -10.41
N LEU A 68 18.09 -10.01 -11.59
CA LEU A 68 17.24 -8.83 -11.72
C LEU A 68 15.77 -9.25 -11.68
N VAL A 69 15.00 -8.58 -10.84
CA VAL A 69 13.57 -8.86 -10.62
C VAL A 69 12.73 -7.61 -10.87
N ARG A 70 11.46 -7.82 -11.26
CA ARG A 70 10.50 -6.75 -11.50
C ARG A 70 9.50 -6.67 -10.34
N SER A 71 8.97 -5.49 -10.11
CA SER A 71 7.86 -5.28 -9.17
C SER A 71 6.70 -6.25 -9.45
N GLY A 72 6.18 -6.89 -8.41
CA GLY A 72 5.12 -7.90 -8.50
C GLY A 72 5.58 -9.31 -8.86
N GLN A 73 6.85 -9.52 -9.25
CA GLN A 73 7.39 -10.85 -9.54
C GLN A 73 7.42 -11.70 -8.27
N VAL A 74 6.96 -12.95 -8.39
CA VAL A 74 7.05 -13.93 -7.28
C VAL A 74 8.51 -14.34 -7.10
N LEU A 75 9.00 -14.19 -5.88
CA LEU A 75 10.37 -14.52 -5.48
C LEU A 75 10.43 -15.82 -4.68
N VAL A 76 9.44 -16.00 -3.79
CA VAL A 76 9.40 -17.12 -2.86
C VAL A 76 7.97 -17.63 -2.76
N ARG A 77 7.83 -18.95 -2.69
CA ARG A 77 6.56 -19.62 -2.38
C ARG A 77 6.67 -20.28 -1.03
N MET A 78 5.75 -19.93 -0.15
CA MET A 78 5.56 -20.62 1.11
C MET A 78 4.64 -21.84 0.91
N ASP A 79 4.76 -22.83 1.78
CA ASP A 79 3.86 -23.97 1.82
C ASP A 79 2.47 -23.50 2.27
N THR A 80 1.45 -23.72 1.42
CA THR A 80 0.08 -23.29 1.65
C THR A 80 -0.89 -24.47 1.81
N GLU A 81 -0.43 -25.71 1.93
CA GLU A 81 -1.30 -26.90 1.98
C GLU A 81 -2.32 -26.81 3.13
N SER A 82 -1.87 -26.42 4.31
CA SER A 82 -2.72 -26.21 5.48
C SER A 82 -3.76 -25.09 5.25
N LEU A 83 -3.33 -23.95 4.67
CA LEU A 83 -4.20 -22.81 4.37
C LEU A 83 -5.26 -23.19 3.31
N GLN A 84 -4.88 -23.96 2.29
CA GLN A 84 -5.81 -24.46 1.29
C GLN A 84 -6.85 -25.41 1.90
N ALA A 85 -6.46 -26.25 2.86
CA ALA A 85 -7.40 -27.10 3.58
C ALA A 85 -8.38 -26.26 4.42
N GLN A 86 -7.91 -25.23 5.09
CA GLN A 86 -8.73 -24.27 5.83
C GLN A 86 -9.68 -23.49 4.91
N LEU A 87 -9.21 -23.08 3.71
CA LEU A 87 -10.05 -22.40 2.73
C LEU A 87 -11.22 -23.31 2.29
N ARG A 88 -10.94 -24.58 1.93
CA ARG A 88 -12.00 -25.53 1.59
C ARG A 88 -13.03 -25.71 2.71
N GLN A 89 -12.57 -25.72 3.98
CA GLN A 89 -13.48 -25.78 5.14
C GLN A 89 -14.31 -24.51 5.26
N ALA A 90 -13.71 -23.32 5.11
CA ALA A 90 -14.43 -22.04 5.16
C ALA A 90 -15.46 -21.94 4.03
N GLU A 91 -15.13 -22.35 2.81
CA GLU A 91 -16.06 -22.39 1.67
C GLU A 91 -17.22 -23.35 1.89
N ALA A 92 -16.98 -24.48 2.58
CA ALA A 92 -18.08 -25.38 2.98
C ALA A 92 -19.02 -24.71 3.99
N ARG A 93 -18.50 -23.89 4.92
CA ARG A 93 -19.31 -23.08 5.85
C ARG A 93 -20.12 -22.01 5.12
N VAL A 94 -19.57 -21.38 4.08
CA VAL A 94 -20.31 -20.43 3.23
C VAL A 94 -21.51 -21.15 2.60
N ARG A 95 -21.32 -22.30 1.97
CA ARG A 95 -22.41 -23.07 1.38
C ARG A 95 -23.48 -23.45 2.41
N GLN A 96 -23.07 -23.92 3.59
CA GLN A 96 -23.99 -24.22 4.68
C GLN A 96 -24.85 -23.02 5.11
N ALA A 97 -24.24 -21.84 5.20
CA ALA A 97 -24.95 -20.60 5.52
C ALA A 97 -25.90 -20.17 4.39
N GLU A 98 -25.52 -20.38 3.12
CA GLU A 98 -26.38 -20.13 1.96
C GLU A 98 -27.62 -21.06 1.94
N ASP A 99 -27.44 -22.34 2.28
CA ASP A 99 -28.54 -23.28 2.43
C ASP A 99 -29.50 -22.86 3.56
N ALA A 100 -28.99 -22.30 4.65
CA ALA A 100 -29.82 -21.75 5.72
C ALA A 100 -30.65 -20.53 5.25
N VAL A 101 -30.12 -19.68 4.38
CA VAL A 101 -30.89 -18.59 3.73
C VAL A 101 -31.99 -19.17 2.84
N ALA A 102 -31.69 -20.20 2.04
CA ALA A 102 -32.69 -20.86 1.20
C ALA A 102 -33.83 -21.46 2.03
N THR A 103 -33.49 -22.10 3.16
CA THR A 103 -34.48 -22.65 4.12
C THR A 103 -35.35 -21.55 4.71
N ALA A 104 -34.75 -20.44 5.17
CA ALA A 104 -35.49 -19.29 5.71
C ALA A 104 -36.41 -18.64 4.66
N ARG A 105 -36.01 -18.59 3.40
CA ARG A 105 -36.85 -18.09 2.30
C ARG A 105 -38.05 -19.01 2.06
N SER A 106 -37.86 -20.34 2.10
CA SER A 106 -38.96 -21.31 2.00
C SER A 106 -39.95 -21.14 3.14
N GLN A 107 -39.49 -20.85 4.37
CA GLN A 107 -40.39 -20.58 5.50
C GLN A 107 -41.22 -19.30 5.28
N VAL A 108 -40.65 -18.23 4.70
CA VAL A 108 -41.43 -17.03 4.34
C VAL A 108 -42.47 -17.38 3.32
N ALA A 109 -42.18 -18.11 2.26
CA ALA A 109 -43.17 -18.56 1.28
C ALA A 109 -44.32 -19.38 1.88
N GLN A 110 -43.99 -20.26 2.85
CA GLN A 110 -45.01 -21.00 3.59
C GLN A 110 -45.94 -20.06 4.37
N ARG A 111 -45.36 -19.07 5.13
CA ARG A 111 -46.16 -18.09 5.89
C ARG A 111 -47.02 -17.20 5.00
N GLU A 112 -46.53 -16.84 3.81
CA GLU A 112 -47.32 -16.09 2.82
C GLU A 112 -48.51 -16.91 2.29
N SER A 113 -48.36 -18.20 2.11
CA SER A 113 -49.47 -19.12 1.74
C SER A 113 -50.49 -19.24 2.88
N GLU A 114 -50.04 -19.33 4.15
CA GLU A 114 -50.92 -19.34 5.33
C GLU A 114 -51.72 -18.02 5.44
N LYS A 115 -51.10 -16.85 5.17
CA LYS A 115 -51.81 -15.57 5.12
C LYS A 115 -52.85 -15.56 4.01
N ALA A 116 -52.56 -16.07 2.81
CA ALA A 116 -53.52 -16.12 1.71
C ALA A 116 -54.75 -16.94 2.08
N ALA A 117 -54.58 -18.08 2.81
CA ALA A 117 -55.67 -18.86 3.35
C ALA A 117 -56.51 -18.07 4.39
N ALA A 118 -55.87 -17.36 5.31
CA ALA A 118 -56.54 -16.49 6.30
C ALA A 118 -57.32 -15.35 5.61
N GLN A 119 -56.79 -14.76 4.54
CA GLN A 119 -57.49 -13.72 3.75
C GLN A 119 -58.72 -14.28 3.06
N SER A 120 -58.67 -15.51 2.53
CA SER A 120 -59.84 -16.18 1.93
C SER A 120 -60.93 -16.39 2.98
N LEU A 121 -60.56 -16.73 4.22
CA LEU A 121 -61.52 -16.84 5.33
C LEU A 121 -62.17 -15.49 5.65
N VAL A 122 -61.44 -14.38 5.64
CA VAL A 122 -62.00 -13.03 5.82
C VAL A 122 -63.04 -12.74 4.76
N VAL A 123 -62.81 -13.04 3.47
CA VAL A 123 -63.79 -12.87 2.36
C VAL A 123 -65.04 -13.69 2.61
N GLN A 124 -64.88 -14.98 3.07
CA GLN A 124 -66.04 -15.81 3.43
C GLN A 124 -66.87 -15.17 4.54
N ARG A 125 -66.25 -14.77 5.67
CA ARG A 125 -66.93 -14.11 6.79
C ARG A 125 -67.60 -12.80 6.44
N GLN A 126 -67.00 -11.98 5.57
CA GLN A 126 -67.62 -10.79 5.00
C GLN A 126 -68.91 -11.10 4.24
N THR A 127 -68.89 -12.16 3.43
CA THR A 127 -70.07 -12.60 2.68
C THR A 127 -71.17 -13.09 3.62
N GLU A 128 -70.84 -13.83 4.68
CA GLU A 128 -71.79 -14.29 5.69
C GLU A 128 -72.40 -13.14 6.45
N LEU A 129 -71.59 -12.14 6.89
CA LEU A 129 -72.10 -10.93 7.56
C LEU A 129 -73.04 -10.16 6.66
N ALA A 130 -72.64 -9.91 5.40
CA ALA A 130 -73.53 -9.22 4.43
C ALA A 130 -74.83 -9.94 4.19
N ALA A 131 -74.87 -11.29 4.15
CA ALA A 131 -76.06 -12.08 4.05
C ALA A 131 -76.99 -11.94 5.29
N ALA A 132 -76.38 -12.02 6.52
CA ALA A 132 -77.10 -11.83 7.78
C ALA A 132 -77.73 -10.41 7.86
N GLN A 133 -76.94 -9.38 7.53
CA GLN A 133 -77.44 -8.00 7.50
C GLN A 133 -78.60 -7.81 6.51
N ARG A 134 -78.48 -8.30 5.26
CA ARG A 134 -79.58 -8.23 4.29
C ARG A 134 -80.81 -8.96 4.76
N ARG A 135 -80.65 -10.08 5.43
CA ARG A 135 -81.77 -10.84 6.04
C ARG A 135 -82.43 -10.00 7.16
N MET A 136 -81.65 -9.52 8.09
CA MET A 136 -82.18 -8.67 9.21
C MET A 136 -82.91 -7.43 8.66
N GLN A 137 -82.33 -6.74 7.67
CA GLN A 137 -82.97 -5.54 7.05
C GLN A 137 -84.33 -5.87 6.44
N ARG A 138 -84.46 -6.96 5.70
CA ARG A 138 -85.75 -7.42 5.14
C ARG A 138 -86.77 -7.70 6.23
N PHE A 139 -86.38 -8.37 7.29
CA PHE A 139 -87.26 -8.70 8.38
C PHE A 139 -87.59 -7.51 9.25
N ALA A 140 -86.75 -6.54 9.39
CA ALA A 140 -87.04 -5.27 10.10
C ALA A 140 -88.14 -4.47 9.40
N VAL A 141 -88.29 -4.55 8.04
CA VAL A 141 -89.42 -3.95 7.32
C VAL A 141 -90.71 -4.72 7.63
N LEU A 142 -90.69 -6.07 7.62
CA LEU A 142 -91.85 -6.90 7.94
C LEU A 142 -92.33 -6.71 9.40
N ARG A 143 -91.41 -6.47 10.34
CA ARG A 143 -91.74 -6.13 11.71
C ARG A 143 -92.52 -4.85 11.84
N ARG A 144 -92.14 -3.79 11.11
CA ARG A 144 -92.88 -2.50 11.07
C ARG A 144 -94.30 -2.69 10.59
N GLN A 145 -94.57 -3.74 9.76
CA GLN A 145 -95.89 -4.12 9.29
C GLN A 145 -96.59 -5.13 10.19
N ALA A 146 -96.05 -5.47 11.38
CA ALA A 146 -96.56 -6.41 12.38
C ALA A 146 -96.64 -7.89 11.88
N PHE A 147 -95.87 -8.26 10.80
CA PHE A 147 -95.89 -9.63 10.28
C PHE A 147 -94.95 -10.59 11.04
N ILE A 148 -94.05 -10.11 11.93
CA ILE A 148 -93.13 -10.94 12.71
C ILE A 148 -93.11 -10.49 14.19
N SER A 149 -92.67 -11.41 15.11
CA SER A 149 -92.52 -11.11 16.52
C SER A 149 -91.25 -10.29 16.80
N GLN A 150 -91.18 -9.60 17.96
CA GLN A 150 -89.95 -8.90 18.41
C GLN A 150 -88.81 -9.90 18.60
N GLN A 151 -89.10 -11.07 19.18
CA GLN A 151 -88.09 -12.13 19.42
C GLN A 151 -87.43 -12.57 18.13
N GLN A 152 -88.21 -12.71 17.01
CA GLN A 152 -87.60 -13.07 15.71
C GLN A 152 -86.66 -11.99 15.16
N LEU A 153 -86.89 -10.70 15.43
CA LEU A 153 -85.98 -9.64 15.04
C LEU A 153 -84.73 -9.63 15.91
N ASP A 154 -84.90 -9.88 17.22
CA ASP A 154 -83.78 -9.94 18.17
C ASP A 154 -82.85 -11.10 17.85
N ASP A 155 -83.39 -12.30 17.49
CA ASP A 155 -82.61 -13.47 17.02
C ASP A 155 -81.78 -13.18 15.76
N LEU A 156 -82.35 -12.36 14.82
CA LEU A 156 -81.64 -11.92 13.62
C LEU A 156 -80.57 -10.88 13.94
N THR A 157 -80.79 -10.02 14.89
CA THR A 157 -79.76 -9.06 15.33
C THR A 157 -78.60 -9.77 15.99
N GLU A 158 -78.87 -10.74 16.86
CA GLU A 158 -77.80 -11.60 17.42
C GLU A 158 -77.05 -12.40 16.35
N ALA A 159 -77.72 -12.82 15.28
CA ALA A 159 -77.04 -13.47 14.15
C ALA A 159 -76.10 -12.54 13.41
N VAL A 160 -76.44 -11.24 13.26
CA VAL A 160 -75.56 -10.19 12.69
C VAL A 160 -74.36 -9.97 13.60
N ASP A 161 -74.60 -9.84 14.91
CA ASP A 161 -73.49 -9.64 15.88
C ASP A 161 -72.55 -10.81 15.92
N ARG A 162 -73.04 -12.05 15.88
CA ARG A 162 -72.19 -13.25 15.81
C ARG A 162 -71.36 -13.26 14.50
N ALA A 163 -71.95 -12.91 13.38
CA ALA A 163 -71.23 -12.85 12.11
C ALA A 163 -70.18 -11.72 12.08
N ALA A 164 -70.47 -10.58 12.69
CA ALA A 164 -69.52 -9.46 12.86
C ALA A 164 -68.31 -9.86 13.73
N ALA A 165 -68.59 -10.52 14.88
CA ALA A 165 -67.52 -11.03 15.76
C ALA A 165 -66.64 -12.07 15.02
N ALA A 166 -67.27 -12.96 14.22
CA ALA A 166 -66.50 -13.94 13.44
C ALA A 166 -65.63 -13.29 12.36
N LEU A 167 -66.09 -12.20 11.72
CA LEU A 167 -65.27 -11.42 10.81
C LEU A 167 -64.09 -10.75 11.52
N THR A 168 -64.32 -10.16 12.65
CA THR A 168 -63.24 -9.54 13.43
C THR A 168 -62.18 -10.56 13.86
N ALA A 169 -62.60 -11.76 14.28
CA ALA A 169 -61.68 -12.85 14.58
C ALA A 169 -60.83 -13.28 13.35
N ALA A 170 -61.47 -13.39 12.18
CA ALA A 170 -60.76 -13.73 10.94
C ALA A 170 -59.74 -12.61 10.53
N GLN A 171 -60.09 -11.34 10.71
CA GLN A 171 -59.17 -10.20 10.50
C GLN A 171 -58.00 -10.24 11.47
N ALA A 172 -58.22 -10.55 12.72
CA ALA A 172 -57.14 -10.72 13.70
C ALA A 172 -56.18 -11.88 13.29
N GLN A 173 -56.70 -12.95 12.71
CA GLN A 173 -55.86 -14.04 12.19
C GLN A 173 -54.96 -13.58 11.03
N VAL A 174 -55.44 -12.73 10.12
CA VAL A 174 -54.59 -12.11 9.07
C VAL A 174 -53.48 -11.28 9.68
N ALA A 175 -53.81 -10.42 10.69
CA ALA A 175 -52.80 -9.62 11.37
C ALA A 175 -51.72 -10.48 12.08
N ALA A 176 -52.14 -11.60 12.67
CA ALA A 176 -51.20 -12.56 13.27
C ALA A 176 -50.28 -13.21 12.20
N SER A 177 -50.84 -13.53 11.02
CA SER A 177 -50.05 -14.07 9.89
C SER A 177 -49.04 -13.00 9.39
N ASP A 178 -49.40 -11.71 9.33
CA ASP A 178 -48.46 -10.63 8.96
C ASP A 178 -47.29 -10.52 9.95
N ALA A 179 -47.58 -10.62 11.24
CA ALA A 179 -46.52 -10.62 12.24
C ALA A 179 -45.59 -11.86 12.08
N ALA A 180 -46.16 -13.03 11.78
CA ALA A 180 -45.38 -14.25 11.53
C ALA A 180 -44.49 -14.12 10.26
N ILE A 181 -44.98 -13.50 9.19
CA ILE A 181 -44.19 -13.19 7.99
C ILE A 181 -43.06 -12.25 8.33
N ALA A 182 -43.33 -11.18 9.09
CA ALA A 182 -42.30 -10.23 9.52
C ALA A 182 -41.19 -10.93 10.31
N ALA A 183 -41.55 -11.80 11.24
CA ALA A 183 -40.58 -12.60 12.02
C ALA A 183 -39.73 -13.50 11.12
N ALA A 184 -40.35 -14.21 10.15
CA ALA A 184 -39.63 -15.05 9.19
C ALA A 184 -38.67 -14.26 8.29
N ARG A 185 -39.04 -13.04 7.89
CA ARG A 185 -38.17 -12.13 7.14
C ARG A 185 -36.97 -11.65 7.97
N TYR A 186 -37.11 -11.45 9.27
CA TYR A 186 -35.98 -11.19 10.18
C TYR A 186 -35.02 -12.38 10.22
N GLN A 187 -35.55 -13.60 10.18
CA GLN A 187 -34.72 -14.81 10.11
C GLN A 187 -33.88 -14.88 8.83
N ILE A 188 -34.44 -14.46 7.67
CA ILE A 188 -33.64 -14.34 6.43
C ILE A 188 -32.46 -13.38 6.63
N ARG A 189 -32.72 -12.19 7.20
CA ARG A 189 -31.64 -11.20 7.45
C ARG A 189 -30.56 -11.75 8.38
N GLY A 190 -30.96 -12.48 9.41
CA GLY A 190 -30.01 -13.15 10.32
C GLY A 190 -29.15 -14.17 9.58
N SER A 191 -29.76 -14.99 8.71
CA SER A 191 -29.05 -15.98 7.89
C SER A 191 -28.14 -15.31 6.84
N GLU A 192 -28.57 -14.21 6.21
CA GLU A 192 -27.74 -13.44 5.28
C GLU A 192 -26.52 -12.81 5.97
N SER A 193 -26.67 -12.36 7.21
CA SER A 193 -25.54 -11.90 8.02
C SER A 193 -24.54 -13.03 8.33
N ALA A 194 -25.05 -14.25 8.56
CA ALA A 194 -24.18 -15.41 8.75
C ALA A 194 -23.41 -15.78 7.47
N VAL A 195 -24.02 -15.64 6.27
CA VAL A 195 -23.34 -15.79 4.98
C VAL A 195 -22.23 -14.76 4.84
N ALA A 196 -22.50 -13.50 5.15
CA ALA A 196 -21.49 -12.42 5.08
C ALA A 196 -20.30 -12.71 6.01
N ALA A 197 -20.55 -13.17 7.22
CA ALA A 197 -19.50 -13.55 8.17
C ALA A 197 -18.67 -14.75 7.67
N ALA A 198 -19.32 -15.79 7.12
CA ALA A 198 -18.63 -16.94 6.58
C ALA A 198 -17.77 -16.58 5.35
N ARG A 199 -18.25 -15.69 4.47
CA ARG A 199 -17.49 -15.20 3.31
C ARG A 199 -16.27 -14.38 3.75
N ALA A 200 -16.42 -13.49 4.73
CA ALA A 200 -15.30 -12.72 5.27
C ALA A 200 -14.18 -13.62 5.81
N GLU A 201 -14.54 -14.74 6.46
CA GLU A 201 -13.55 -15.72 6.92
C GLU A 201 -12.86 -16.45 5.76
N ALA A 202 -13.58 -16.82 4.71
CA ALA A 202 -12.98 -17.42 3.51
C ALA A 202 -12.05 -16.43 2.80
N ASP A 203 -12.43 -15.17 2.71
CA ASP A 203 -11.62 -14.11 2.07
C ASP A 203 -10.35 -13.80 2.89
N ARG A 204 -10.42 -13.83 4.21
CA ARG A 204 -9.24 -13.72 5.07
C ARG A 204 -8.21 -14.82 4.74
N ILE A 205 -8.67 -16.07 4.64
CA ILE A 205 -7.78 -17.20 4.32
C ILE A 205 -7.22 -17.08 2.90
N ARG A 206 -7.98 -16.57 1.93
CA ARG A 206 -7.47 -16.28 0.57
C ARG A 206 -6.34 -15.24 0.61
N THR A 207 -6.52 -14.19 1.38
CA THR A 207 -5.47 -13.19 1.59
C THR A 207 -4.22 -13.82 2.20
N ASP A 208 -4.39 -14.70 3.20
CA ASP A 208 -3.25 -15.40 3.83
C ASP A 208 -2.50 -16.29 2.81
N ILE A 209 -3.21 -16.93 1.88
CA ILE A 209 -2.62 -17.71 0.78
C ILE A 209 -1.88 -16.78 -0.21
N GLU A 210 -2.46 -15.62 -0.55
CA GLU A 210 -1.79 -14.64 -1.42
C GLU A 210 -0.54 -14.06 -0.76
N ASP A 211 -0.58 -13.76 0.52
CA ASP A 211 0.55 -13.28 1.31
C ASP A 211 1.67 -14.34 1.47
N SER A 212 1.35 -15.61 1.22
CA SER A 212 2.32 -16.73 1.17
C SER A 212 3.15 -16.73 -0.12
N LEU A 213 2.81 -15.90 -1.10
CA LEU A 213 3.60 -15.62 -2.30
C LEU A 213 4.37 -14.32 -2.06
N LEU A 214 5.64 -14.43 -1.66
CA LEU A 214 6.49 -13.27 -1.42
C LEU A 214 6.89 -12.68 -2.78
N LYS A 215 6.45 -11.45 -3.04
CA LYS A 215 6.67 -10.74 -4.31
C LYS A 215 7.64 -9.59 -4.12
N ALA A 216 8.33 -9.21 -5.19
CA ALA A 216 9.17 -8.02 -5.22
C ALA A 216 8.30 -6.75 -5.12
N PRO A 217 8.55 -5.83 -4.17
CA PRO A 217 7.81 -4.57 -4.06
C PRO A 217 8.25 -3.53 -5.10
N CYS A 218 9.48 -3.65 -5.60
CA CYS A 218 10.09 -2.75 -6.59
C CYS A 218 10.93 -3.53 -7.60
N ASP A 219 11.34 -2.86 -8.67
CA ASP A 219 12.34 -3.38 -9.59
C ASP A 219 13.72 -3.31 -8.91
N GLY A 220 14.44 -4.40 -8.91
CA GLY A 220 15.72 -4.45 -8.19
C GLY A 220 16.56 -5.67 -8.51
N ARG A 221 17.61 -5.86 -7.73
CA ARG A 221 18.50 -7.04 -7.81
C ARG A 221 18.46 -7.78 -6.48
N VAL A 222 18.36 -9.11 -6.55
CA VAL A 222 18.52 -9.98 -5.38
C VAL A 222 19.96 -9.88 -4.88
N GLN A 223 20.13 -9.39 -3.66
CA GLN A 223 21.47 -9.22 -3.07
C GLN A 223 21.88 -10.45 -2.27
N LEU A 224 21.00 -10.94 -1.41
CA LEU A 224 21.27 -12.04 -0.53
C LEU A 224 20.02 -12.88 -0.30
N ILE A 225 20.17 -14.20 -0.29
CA ILE A 225 19.14 -15.16 0.11
C ILE A 225 19.49 -15.70 1.49
N VAL A 226 18.70 -15.32 2.49
CA VAL A 226 18.96 -15.65 3.91
C VAL A 226 18.46 -17.03 4.27
N ALA A 227 17.27 -17.41 3.77
CA ALA A 227 16.61 -18.67 4.11
C ALA A 227 16.62 -19.64 2.89
N ARG A 228 16.43 -20.93 3.16
CA ARG A 228 16.51 -21.99 2.14
C ARG A 228 15.19 -22.73 1.97
N PRO A 229 14.92 -23.35 0.80
CA PRO A 229 13.78 -24.23 0.63
C PRO A 229 13.75 -25.34 1.69
N GLY A 230 12.57 -25.60 2.25
CA GLY A 230 12.36 -26.55 3.34
C GLY A 230 12.53 -25.97 4.76
N GLU A 231 13.10 -24.78 4.89
CA GLU A 231 13.27 -24.09 6.16
C GLU A 231 11.96 -23.48 6.64
N VAL A 232 11.76 -23.41 7.95
CA VAL A 232 10.61 -22.78 8.60
C VAL A 232 11.01 -21.38 9.08
N VAL A 233 10.29 -20.37 8.62
CA VAL A 233 10.50 -18.97 9.03
C VAL A 233 9.32 -18.48 9.86
N GLY A 234 9.62 -17.68 10.87
CA GLY A 234 8.62 -17.02 11.71
C GLY A 234 7.99 -15.81 11.01
N ALA A 235 6.92 -15.27 11.58
CA ALA A 235 6.36 -13.99 11.12
C ALA A 235 7.41 -12.87 11.24
N GLY A 236 7.58 -12.07 10.18
CA GLY A 236 8.64 -11.06 10.07
C GLY A 236 10.02 -11.62 9.78
N GLY A 237 10.18 -12.94 9.62
CA GLY A 237 11.45 -13.56 9.28
C GLY A 237 11.88 -13.19 7.85
N ARG A 238 13.10 -12.65 7.72
CA ARG A 238 13.68 -12.31 6.42
C ARG A 238 13.99 -13.56 5.63
N VAL A 239 13.61 -13.58 4.36
CA VAL A 239 13.88 -14.68 3.44
C VAL A 239 14.95 -14.27 2.43
N LEU A 240 14.88 -13.09 1.88
CA LEU A 240 15.87 -12.53 0.99
C LEU A 240 15.90 -11.00 1.08
N ASN A 241 16.98 -10.41 0.56
CA ASN A 241 17.15 -8.96 0.49
C ASN A 241 17.24 -8.54 -0.99
N LEU A 242 16.54 -7.44 -1.32
CA LEU A 242 16.58 -6.79 -2.62
C LEU A 242 17.28 -5.44 -2.50
N VAL A 243 18.00 -5.06 -3.55
CA VAL A 243 18.52 -3.71 -3.74
C VAL A 243 17.68 -3.01 -4.79
N ASP A 244 17.09 -1.88 -4.44
CA ASP A 244 16.42 -1.01 -5.39
C ASP A 244 17.45 -0.30 -6.25
N LEU A 245 17.50 -0.65 -7.52
CA LEU A 245 18.47 -0.08 -8.47
C LEU A 245 18.02 1.28 -9.04
N LYS A 246 16.81 1.74 -8.71
CA LYS A 246 16.30 3.06 -9.11
C LYS A 246 16.61 4.13 -8.05
N ASP A 247 16.91 3.70 -6.82
CA ASP A 247 17.24 4.59 -5.70
C ASP A 247 18.68 4.37 -5.24
N VAL A 248 19.62 4.85 -6.08
CA VAL A 248 21.06 4.75 -5.84
C VAL A 248 21.65 6.12 -5.57
N TYR A 249 22.44 6.23 -4.52
CA TYR A 249 23.07 7.45 -4.08
C TYR A 249 24.50 7.20 -3.57
N MET A 250 25.28 8.27 -3.51
CA MET A 250 26.57 8.22 -2.81
C MET A 250 26.43 8.90 -1.45
N THR A 251 26.76 8.19 -0.39
CA THR A 251 26.97 8.76 0.94
C THR A 251 28.44 9.18 1.06
N PHE A 252 28.69 10.44 1.37
CA PHE A 252 30.03 10.99 1.56
C PHE A 252 30.04 12.02 2.66
N PHE A 253 31.24 12.48 3.05
CA PHE A 253 31.41 13.37 4.18
C PHE A 253 32.09 14.68 3.77
N LEU A 254 31.51 15.79 4.22
CA LEU A 254 32.06 17.12 4.00
C LEU A 254 32.38 17.81 5.32
N PRO A 255 33.48 18.61 5.38
CA PRO A 255 33.80 19.38 6.56
C PRO A 255 32.80 20.54 6.76
N THR A 256 32.70 21.06 8.00
CA THR A 256 31.78 22.12 8.42
C THR A 256 31.76 23.32 7.48
N ARG A 257 32.93 23.81 7.04
CA ARG A 257 33.04 24.97 6.15
C ARG A 257 32.39 24.76 4.79
N ALA A 258 32.46 23.52 4.27
CA ALA A 258 31.86 23.18 2.99
C ALA A 258 30.35 23.00 3.11
N VAL A 259 29.91 22.23 4.13
CA VAL A 259 28.47 21.91 4.36
C VAL A 259 27.63 23.19 4.52
N GLY A 260 28.12 24.22 5.23
CA GLY A 260 27.37 25.47 5.41
C GLY A 260 27.05 26.22 4.10
N ARG A 261 27.68 25.83 2.98
CA ARG A 261 27.49 26.45 1.65
C ARG A 261 26.76 25.51 0.67
N VAL A 262 26.56 24.24 1.02
CA VAL A 262 25.87 23.27 0.19
C VAL A 262 24.37 23.44 0.32
N ALA A 263 23.69 23.72 -0.78
CA ALA A 263 22.21 23.76 -0.81
C ALA A 263 21.65 22.40 -1.26
N MET A 264 20.47 22.07 -0.78
CA MET A 264 19.70 20.93 -1.30
C MET A 264 19.45 21.13 -2.80
N GLY A 265 19.59 20.05 -3.59
CA GLY A 265 19.48 20.08 -5.04
C GLY A 265 20.73 20.58 -5.77
N SER A 266 21.81 21.00 -5.07
CA SER A 266 23.08 21.36 -5.68
C SER A 266 23.60 20.25 -6.58
N GLU A 267 24.25 20.64 -7.69
CA GLU A 267 24.88 19.68 -8.60
C GLU A 267 26.08 19.02 -7.95
N ALA A 268 26.15 17.71 -8.11
CA ALA A 268 27.29 16.90 -7.73
C ALA A 268 27.81 16.07 -8.90
N ARG A 269 29.08 15.68 -8.81
CA ARG A 269 29.73 14.75 -9.74
C ARG A 269 30.38 13.64 -8.94
N LEU A 270 30.08 12.41 -9.32
CA LEU A 270 30.61 11.22 -8.64
C LEU A 270 31.65 10.58 -9.54
N VAL A 271 32.82 10.31 -9.00
CA VAL A 271 33.91 9.61 -9.66
C VAL A 271 34.25 8.39 -8.82
N LEU A 272 34.05 7.21 -9.39
CA LEU A 272 34.26 5.94 -8.67
C LEU A 272 35.72 5.50 -8.85
N ASP A 273 36.34 5.00 -7.78
CA ASP A 273 37.76 4.55 -7.81
C ASP A 273 37.95 3.38 -8.79
N ALA A 274 36.92 2.54 -8.95
CA ALA A 274 36.95 1.40 -9.88
C ALA A 274 36.84 1.83 -11.36
N MET A 275 36.33 3.05 -11.63
CA MET A 275 36.07 3.55 -12.99
C MET A 275 36.34 5.06 -13.09
N PRO A 276 37.57 5.51 -12.91
CA PRO A 276 37.92 6.94 -12.79
C PRO A 276 37.71 7.72 -14.10
N GLN A 277 37.54 7.03 -15.24
CA GLN A 277 37.24 7.66 -16.52
C GLN A 277 35.81 8.18 -16.65
N TYR A 278 34.88 7.69 -15.82
CA TYR A 278 33.48 8.10 -15.83
C TYR A 278 33.19 9.12 -14.75
N VAL A 279 32.38 10.11 -15.10
CA VAL A 279 31.91 11.18 -14.21
C VAL A 279 30.38 11.14 -14.21
N ILE A 280 29.81 10.64 -13.13
CA ILE A 280 28.39 10.41 -12.99
C ILE A 280 27.73 11.68 -12.45
N PRO A 281 26.76 12.29 -13.14
CA PRO A 281 25.99 13.42 -12.63
C PRO A 281 25.06 12.98 -11.50
N ALA A 282 25.00 13.77 -10.43
CA ALA A 282 24.15 13.56 -9.28
C ALA A 282 23.68 14.89 -8.71
N ARG A 283 22.72 14.84 -7.80
CA ARG A 283 22.22 16.02 -7.06
C ARG A 283 22.19 15.74 -5.57
N ILE A 284 22.48 16.75 -4.77
CA ILE A 284 22.40 16.64 -3.32
C ILE A 284 20.94 16.44 -2.90
N SER A 285 20.67 15.28 -2.29
CA SER A 285 19.34 14.90 -1.80
C SER A 285 19.19 15.00 -0.30
N PHE A 286 20.30 15.00 0.43
CA PHE A 286 20.29 15.05 1.89
C PHE A 286 21.59 15.63 2.44
N VAL A 287 21.47 16.44 3.48
CA VAL A 287 22.57 16.96 4.29
C VAL A 287 22.18 16.73 5.75
N ASP A 288 23.04 16.07 6.51
CA ASP A 288 22.78 15.78 7.92
C ASP A 288 22.90 17.05 8.77
N ASP A 289 21.98 17.25 9.70
CA ASP A 289 21.99 18.37 10.65
C ASP A 289 22.96 18.14 11.82
N VAL A 290 23.42 16.89 12.00
CA VAL A 290 24.30 16.48 13.09
C VAL A 290 25.62 16.01 12.53
N ALA A 291 26.73 16.60 13.03
CA ALA A 291 28.06 16.13 12.68
C ALA A 291 28.32 14.73 13.25
N GLN A 292 28.89 13.85 12.44
CA GLN A 292 29.34 12.55 12.92
C GLN A 292 30.71 12.70 13.61
N PHE A 293 30.73 12.40 14.90
CA PHE A 293 31.90 12.52 15.76
C PHE A 293 32.62 11.17 15.87
N THR A 294 33.94 11.18 15.73
CA THR A 294 34.78 10.20 16.41
C THR A 294 35.02 10.71 17.83
N PRO A 295 34.55 10.03 18.89
CA PRO A 295 34.62 10.56 20.25
C PRO A 295 36.06 10.55 20.76
N LYS A 296 36.68 11.73 20.84
CA LYS A 296 37.79 12.03 21.78
C LYS A 296 37.80 13.48 22.13
N THR A 297 37.29 13.78 23.33
CA THR A 297 37.61 14.89 24.23
C THR A 297 37.72 16.34 23.70
N VAL A 298 36.91 17.22 24.33
CA VAL A 298 37.02 18.71 24.39
C VAL A 298 37.05 19.43 23.05
N GLU A 299 35.99 20.16 22.75
CA GLU A 299 35.81 21.00 21.56
C GLU A 299 36.82 22.16 21.52
N THR A 300 37.99 21.94 20.95
CA THR A 300 38.87 23.04 20.52
C THR A 300 38.42 23.55 19.14
N GLN A 301 38.80 24.80 18.80
CA GLN A 301 38.46 25.40 17.49
C GLN A 301 38.97 24.53 16.32
N VAL A 302 40.14 23.91 16.47
CA VAL A 302 40.76 23.01 15.48
C VAL A 302 39.97 21.69 15.32
N GLU A 303 39.36 21.21 16.40
CA GLU A 303 38.57 19.99 16.32
C GLU A 303 37.20 20.21 15.73
N ARG A 304 36.58 21.37 15.94
CA ARG A 304 35.33 21.76 15.26
C ARG A 304 35.48 21.86 13.73
N GLU A 305 36.66 22.25 13.23
CA GLU A 305 36.92 22.23 11.79
C GLU A 305 37.06 20.85 11.19
N LYS A 306 37.33 19.81 12.00
CA LYS A 306 37.39 18.40 11.59
C LYS A 306 36.04 17.69 11.65
N LEU A 307 35.00 18.35 12.13
CA LEU A 307 33.66 17.80 12.12
C LEU A 307 33.20 17.53 10.69
N MET A 308 32.80 16.31 10.43
CA MET A 308 32.33 15.85 9.13
C MET A 308 30.81 15.65 9.18
N PHE A 309 30.13 16.18 8.21
CA PHE A 309 28.69 16.01 8.02
C PHE A 309 28.43 15.02 6.89
N ARG A 310 27.51 14.13 7.13
CA ARG A 310 27.06 13.17 6.13
C ARG A 310 26.21 13.88 5.08
N VAL A 311 26.55 13.68 3.81
CA VAL A 311 25.83 14.22 2.66
C VAL A 311 25.50 13.09 1.74
N ARG A 312 24.32 13.12 1.10
CA ARG A 312 23.93 12.18 0.06
C ARG A 312 23.78 12.88 -1.28
N ALA A 313 24.36 12.30 -2.29
CA ALA A 313 24.16 12.72 -3.68
C ALA A 313 23.41 11.62 -4.42
N GLN A 314 22.20 11.94 -4.86
CA GLN A 314 21.28 11.05 -5.58
C GLN A 314 21.62 11.03 -7.06
N ILE A 315 21.72 9.85 -7.64
CA ILE A 315 21.81 9.66 -9.09
C ILE A 315 20.40 9.70 -9.67
N SER A 316 20.20 10.29 -10.84
CA SER A 316 18.85 10.34 -11.43
C SER A 316 18.35 8.95 -11.81
N PRO A 317 17.07 8.63 -11.54
CA PRO A 317 16.49 7.32 -11.90
C PRO A 317 16.58 7.01 -13.40
N GLU A 318 16.44 8.02 -14.25
CA GLU A 318 16.49 7.87 -15.70
C GLU A 318 17.89 7.37 -16.18
N LEU A 319 18.94 7.84 -15.52
CA LEU A 319 20.29 7.40 -15.79
C LEU A 319 20.54 5.97 -15.30
N LEU A 320 19.97 5.64 -14.13
CA LEU A 320 20.08 4.30 -13.55
C LEU A 320 19.35 3.26 -14.42
N GLU A 321 18.17 3.59 -14.96
CA GLU A 321 17.41 2.71 -15.84
C GLU A 321 18.17 2.34 -17.13
N GLN A 322 18.95 3.29 -17.67
CA GLN A 322 19.77 3.04 -18.88
C GLN A 322 20.98 2.13 -18.61
N HIS A 323 21.47 2.08 -17.36
CA HIS A 323 22.71 1.39 -17.00
C HIS A 323 22.53 0.34 -15.88
N LEU A 324 21.32 -0.20 -15.69
CA LEU A 324 20.96 -1.11 -14.59
C LEU A 324 21.97 -2.27 -14.41
N ALA A 325 22.45 -2.85 -15.49
CA ALA A 325 23.39 -3.98 -15.44
C ALA A 325 24.78 -3.60 -14.88
N GLN A 326 25.15 -2.32 -14.99
CA GLN A 326 26.46 -1.81 -14.56
C GLN A 326 26.44 -1.24 -13.15
N VAL A 327 25.26 -0.97 -12.59
CA VAL A 327 25.10 -0.44 -11.22
C VAL A 327 25.59 -1.48 -10.21
N LYS A 328 26.64 -1.11 -9.46
CA LYS A 328 27.16 -1.88 -8.33
C LYS A 328 27.17 -1.01 -7.10
N THR A 329 26.60 -1.51 -6.03
CA THR A 329 26.61 -0.89 -4.70
C THR A 329 27.91 -1.24 -3.96
N GLY A 330 28.29 -0.45 -2.97
CA GLY A 330 29.48 -0.69 -2.15
C GLY A 330 30.77 -0.11 -2.75
N LEU A 331 30.80 0.38 -3.98
CA LEU A 331 31.98 0.94 -4.61
C LEU A 331 32.39 2.27 -3.93
N PRO A 332 33.67 2.42 -3.54
CA PRO A 332 34.20 3.68 -3.07
C PRO A 332 34.43 4.66 -4.22
N GLY A 333 34.45 5.95 -3.88
CA GLY A 333 34.72 7.02 -4.82
C GLY A 333 34.72 8.39 -4.18
N VAL A 334 34.84 9.41 -4.99
CA VAL A 334 34.87 10.82 -4.57
C VAL A 334 33.65 11.53 -5.13
N ALA A 335 32.94 12.21 -4.26
CA ALA A 335 31.87 13.14 -4.65
C ALA A 335 32.43 14.57 -4.71
N TYR A 336 32.19 15.28 -5.81
CA TYR A 336 32.48 16.68 -6.01
C TYR A 336 31.16 17.47 -6.00
N VAL A 337 31.08 18.52 -5.21
CA VAL A 337 29.85 19.32 -5.03
C VAL A 337 30.16 20.79 -5.30
N LYS A 338 29.31 21.43 -6.10
CA LYS A 338 29.39 22.90 -6.26
C LYS A 338 28.88 23.59 -4.99
N LEU A 339 29.72 24.48 -4.45
CA LEU A 339 29.36 25.36 -3.35
C LEU A 339 28.70 26.66 -3.83
N ASP A 340 28.81 26.96 -5.12
CA ASP A 340 28.17 28.09 -5.80
C ASP A 340 27.64 27.62 -7.16
N ALA A 341 26.37 27.87 -7.42
CA ALA A 341 25.70 27.48 -8.66
C ALA A 341 26.29 28.11 -9.93
N LYS A 342 26.93 29.26 -9.80
CA LYS A 342 27.54 30.03 -10.91
C LYS A 342 28.90 29.48 -11.34
N THR A 343 29.56 28.67 -10.51
CA THR A 343 30.90 28.14 -10.81
C THR A 343 30.83 27.10 -11.91
N PRO A 344 31.57 27.22 -13.02
CA PRO A 344 31.63 26.21 -14.06
C PRO A 344 32.38 24.97 -13.55
N TRP A 345 31.99 23.79 -14.04
CA TRP A 345 32.74 22.56 -13.79
C TRP A 345 34.09 22.59 -14.51
N THR A 346 35.12 22.09 -13.86
CA THR A 346 36.43 21.90 -14.49
C THR A 346 36.30 20.90 -15.64
N PRO A 347 37.12 20.97 -16.70
CA PRO A 347 37.05 20.04 -17.84
C PRO A 347 37.14 18.55 -17.44
N GLN A 348 37.80 18.27 -16.32
CA GLN A 348 37.95 16.90 -15.78
C GLN A 348 36.66 16.35 -15.17
N LEU A 349 35.76 17.23 -14.69
CA LEU A 349 34.49 16.88 -14.05
C LEU A 349 33.26 17.05 -14.97
N GLN A 350 33.48 17.16 -16.27
CA GLN A 350 32.41 17.11 -17.28
C GLN A 350 31.80 15.71 -17.27
N PRO A 351 30.45 15.57 -17.38
CA PRO A 351 29.79 14.27 -17.39
C PRO A 351 30.36 13.36 -18.49
N ARG A 352 30.74 12.16 -18.11
CA ARG A 352 31.18 11.09 -19.01
C ARG A 352 30.56 9.81 -18.51
N LEU A 353 29.67 9.24 -19.32
CA LEU A 353 28.96 8.02 -19.01
C LEU A 353 29.48 6.88 -19.86
N PRO A 354 29.35 5.63 -19.40
CA PRO A 354 29.58 4.47 -20.26
C PRO A 354 28.56 4.47 -21.39
N GLU A 355 28.95 3.98 -22.58
CA GLU A 355 28.05 3.78 -23.72
C GLU A 355 27.10 2.61 -23.52
#